data_e3b1e6dab8ef986f9ce3fbd140f02b1d
#
_entry.id   e3b1e6dab8ef986f9ce3fbd140f02b1d
#
_cell.length_a   1.000
_cell.length_b   1.000
_cell.length_c   1.000
_cell.angle_alpha   90.00
_cell.angle_beta   90.00
_cell.angle_gamma   90.00
#
_symmetry.space_group_name_H-M   'P 1'
#
loop_
_entity.id
_entity.type
_entity.pdbx_description
1 polymer ?
#
loop_
_entity_poly.entity_id
_entity_poly.type
_entity_poly.pdbx_seq_one_letter_code
_entity_poly.pdbx_strand_id
1 'polypeptide(L)'
;MIIHPPELYKYKPIASETELERVLQIIDNHEIYIPSYHQLNDPLESAGAYISLAVAGAGNEAAMGEIGSAVDRYLSRYRILSFSSVANSPLMWAHYANGYCGCCLIFRAQETFNEVLPVVYTDIQMSIHEDDFISDKYDVDDAAHDSFLFKKKDWAYENEWRLIQKEDPGYLTYNSDELVGVLIGHKLEKIGQNKSFNRVGVMISRA
;
A
#
# COMPACT_ATOMS: atom_id res chain seq x y z
N MET A 1 1.18 8.44 -20.60
CA MET A 1 -0.12 8.73 -19.91
C MET A 1 -0.50 7.46 -19.18
N ILE A 2 -0.60 7.51 -17.83
CA ILE A 2 -1.03 6.37 -17.01
C ILE A 2 -2.55 6.29 -17.12
N ILE A 3 -3.07 5.10 -17.46
CA ILE A 3 -4.51 4.84 -17.49
C ILE A 3 -4.85 4.21 -16.14
N HIS A 4 -5.57 4.95 -15.32
CA HIS A 4 -6.03 4.47 -14.02
C HIS A 4 -7.13 3.42 -14.17
N PRO A 5 -7.17 2.40 -13.28
CA PRO A 5 -8.32 1.52 -13.21
C PRO A 5 -9.54 2.32 -12.74
N PRO A 6 -10.76 1.98 -13.15
CA PRO A 6 -11.96 2.71 -12.71
C PRO A 6 -12.21 2.55 -11.21
N GLU A 7 -11.77 1.44 -10.65
CA GLU A 7 -11.94 1.07 -9.25
C GLU A 7 -10.64 0.54 -8.64
N LEU A 8 -10.46 0.84 -7.36
CA LEU A 8 -9.36 0.40 -6.51
C LEU A 8 -9.92 -0.45 -5.37
N TYR A 9 -9.26 -1.56 -5.10
CA TYR A 9 -9.71 -2.57 -4.15
C TYR A 9 -8.78 -2.62 -2.94
N LYS A 10 -9.33 -2.35 -1.74
CA LYS A 10 -8.60 -2.42 -0.48
C LYS A 10 -9.09 -3.58 0.36
N TYR A 11 -8.32 -4.64 0.39
CA TYR A 11 -8.59 -5.81 1.21
C TYR A 11 -8.29 -5.53 2.68
N LYS A 12 -9.16 -6.00 3.57
CA LYS A 12 -9.04 -5.85 5.02
C LYS A 12 -9.35 -7.17 5.73
N PRO A 13 -8.45 -7.66 6.59
CA PRO A 13 -8.75 -8.79 7.44
C PRO A 13 -9.76 -8.40 8.52
N ILE A 14 -10.58 -9.36 8.96
CA ILE A 14 -11.48 -9.22 10.12
C ILE A 14 -11.35 -10.51 10.93
N ALA A 15 -10.38 -10.54 11.83
CA ALA A 15 -10.13 -11.66 12.72
C ALA A 15 -10.60 -11.36 14.16
N SER A 16 -10.94 -10.10 14.44
CA SER A 16 -11.37 -9.62 15.76
C SER A 16 -12.42 -8.52 15.64
N GLU A 17 -13.10 -8.23 16.75
CA GLU A 17 -14.04 -7.11 16.85
C GLU A 17 -13.33 -5.76 16.60
N THR A 18 -12.12 -5.60 17.13
CA THR A 18 -11.31 -4.39 16.91
C THR A 18 -10.97 -4.16 15.43
N GLU A 19 -10.71 -5.23 14.66
CA GLU A 19 -10.47 -5.10 13.22
C GLU A 19 -11.75 -4.74 12.47
N LEU A 20 -12.89 -5.31 12.87
CA LEU A 20 -14.19 -4.93 12.34
C LEU A 20 -14.49 -3.45 12.62
N GLU A 21 -14.29 -2.98 13.85
CA GLU A 21 -14.46 -1.58 14.22
C GLU A 21 -13.60 -0.64 13.38
N ARG A 22 -12.33 -0.99 13.15
CA ARG A 22 -11.44 -0.21 12.27
C ARG A 22 -11.95 -0.14 10.83
N VAL A 23 -12.52 -1.22 10.31
CA VAL A 23 -13.12 -1.21 8.96
C VAL A 23 -14.36 -0.31 8.94
N LEU A 24 -15.22 -0.40 9.95
CA LEU A 24 -16.40 0.45 10.07
C LEU A 24 -16.02 1.93 10.22
N GLN A 25 -14.96 2.26 10.98
CA GLN A 25 -14.44 3.62 11.10
C GLN A 25 -13.97 4.19 9.74
N ILE A 26 -13.32 3.37 8.91
CA ILE A 26 -12.97 3.81 7.55
C ILE A 26 -14.22 4.25 6.80
N ILE A 27 -15.29 3.47 6.88
CA ILE A 27 -16.54 3.72 6.16
C ILE A 27 -17.30 4.94 6.73
N ASP A 28 -17.43 5.01 8.06
CA ASP A 28 -18.26 6.01 8.74
C ASP A 28 -17.59 7.40 8.79
N ASN A 29 -16.26 7.42 8.99
CA ASN A 29 -15.51 8.66 9.13
C ASN A 29 -14.94 9.18 7.80
N HIS A 30 -15.00 8.39 6.73
CA HIS A 30 -14.36 8.69 5.44
C HIS A 30 -12.85 8.99 5.59
N GLU A 31 -12.20 8.24 6.46
CA GLU A 31 -10.76 8.33 6.73
C GLU A 31 -10.09 6.97 6.59
N ILE A 32 -8.97 6.91 5.89
CA ILE A 32 -8.18 5.71 5.74
C ILE A 32 -6.76 5.92 6.27
N TYR A 33 -6.26 4.97 7.06
CA TYR A 33 -4.90 4.99 7.55
C TYR A 33 -3.92 4.68 6.44
N ILE A 34 -2.89 5.52 6.31
CA ILE A 34 -1.78 5.33 5.38
C ILE A 34 -0.58 4.80 6.17
N PRO A 35 -0.18 3.55 5.95
CA PRO A 35 0.97 2.94 6.63
C PRO A 35 2.28 3.66 6.34
N SER A 36 3.19 3.68 7.31
CA SER A 36 4.59 4.00 7.02
C SER A 36 5.22 2.89 6.18
N TYR A 37 6.31 3.19 5.49
CA TYR A 37 6.99 2.20 4.65
C TYR A 37 7.46 0.97 5.43
N HIS A 38 7.78 1.09 6.72
CA HIS A 38 8.12 -0.04 7.59
C HIS A 38 6.98 -1.05 7.82
N GLN A 39 5.74 -0.66 7.52
CA GLN A 39 4.54 -1.49 7.68
C GLN A 39 4.14 -2.20 6.39
N LEU A 40 4.94 -2.07 5.33
CA LEU A 40 4.74 -2.83 4.10
C LEU A 40 4.98 -4.31 4.34
N ASN A 41 4.26 -5.14 3.60
CA ASN A 41 4.24 -6.59 3.84
C ASN A 41 5.52 -7.30 3.38
N ASP A 42 6.20 -6.82 2.34
CA ASP A 42 7.46 -7.38 1.86
C ASP A 42 8.64 -6.64 2.52
N PRO A 43 9.48 -7.33 3.30
CA PRO A 43 10.68 -6.73 3.91
C PRO A 43 11.67 -6.16 2.89
N LEU A 44 11.61 -6.61 1.64
CA LEU A 44 12.48 -6.15 0.55
C LEU A 44 11.93 -4.91 -0.16
N GLU A 45 10.69 -4.53 0.11
CA GLU A 45 10.09 -3.27 -0.36
C GLU A 45 10.63 -2.05 0.40
N SER A 46 11.31 -2.26 1.53
CA SER A 46 11.98 -1.16 2.19
C SER A 46 13.15 -0.71 1.31
N ALA A 47 12.98 0.42 0.64
CA ALA A 47 13.98 1.04 -0.24
C ALA A 47 15.35 1.20 0.46
N GLY A 48 15.36 1.26 1.80
CA GLY A 48 16.56 1.20 2.60
C GLY A 48 17.43 -0.03 2.33
N ALA A 49 16.86 -1.18 2.02
CA ALA A 49 17.63 -2.37 1.66
C ALA A 49 18.37 -2.18 0.32
N TYR A 50 17.76 -1.51 -0.64
CA TYR A 50 18.34 -1.27 -1.96
C TYR A 50 19.39 -0.15 -1.94
N ILE A 51 19.13 0.94 -1.22
CA ILE A 51 20.08 2.05 -1.08
C ILE A 51 21.28 1.61 -0.21
N SER A 52 21.05 0.87 0.86
CA SER A 52 22.13 0.34 1.72
C SER A 52 23.06 -0.61 0.96
N LEU A 53 22.54 -1.44 0.05
CA LEU A 53 23.34 -2.34 -0.77
C LEU A 53 24.14 -1.60 -1.85
N ALA A 54 23.64 -0.50 -2.40
CA ALA A 54 24.36 0.32 -3.39
C ALA A 54 25.52 1.09 -2.75
N VAL A 55 25.37 1.55 -1.52
CA VAL A 55 26.42 2.20 -0.73
C VAL A 55 27.42 1.19 -0.14
N ALA A 56 27.04 -0.09 -0.03
CA ALA A 56 27.90 -1.18 0.47
C ALA A 56 29.17 -1.41 -0.36
N GLY A 57 29.26 -0.85 -1.56
CA GLY A 57 30.52 -0.80 -2.35
C GLY A 57 31.59 0.11 -1.76
N ALA A 58 31.26 0.96 -0.77
CA ALA A 58 32.15 1.99 -0.21
C ALA A 58 33.12 1.53 0.90
N GLY A 59 33.20 0.24 1.22
CA GLY A 59 34.35 -0.35 1.94
C GLY A 59 34.53 -0.07 3.42
N ASN A 60 33.58 0.58 4.13
CA ASN A 60 33.66 0.84 5.56
C ASN A 60 32.33 0.57 6.29
N GLU A 61 32.27 -0.49 7.11
CA GLU A 61 31.07 -0.92 7.83
C GLU A 61 30.46 0.17 8.74
N ALA A 62 31.27 1.02 9.34
CA ALA A 62 30.78 2.09 10.21
C ALA A 62 30.07 3.20 9.41
N ALA A 63 30.66 3.61 8.30
CA ALA A 63 30.05 4.58 7.38
C ALA A 63 28.74 4.04 6.77
N MET A 64 28.69 2.74 6.47
CA MET A 64 27.48 2.06 6.01
C MET A 64 26.34 2.11 7.02
N GLY A 65 26.63 1.93 8.32
CA GLY A 65 25.63 2.05 9.39
C GLY A 65 25.04 3.45 9.50
N GLU A 66 25.88 4.48 9.38
CA GLU A 66 25.43 5.89 9.43
C GLU A 66 24.59 6.26 8.20
N ILE A 67 25.01 5.86 7.01
CA ILE A 67 24.29 6.09 5.76
C ILE A 67 22.97 5.33 5.76
N GLY A 68 22.96 4.06 6.16
CA GLY A 68 21.74 3.26 6.28
C GLY A 68 20.73 3.91 7.22
N SER A 69 21.20 4.43 8.38
CA SER A 69 20.36 5.14 9.35
C SER A 69 19.83 6.48 8.80
N ALA A 70 20.62 7.17 8.00
CA ALA A 70 20.19 8.43 7.38
C ALA A 70 19.14 8.18 6.30
N VAL A 71 19.34 7.17 5.48
CA VAL A 71 18.37 6.72 4.46
C VAL A 71 17.06 6.27 5.11
N ASP A 72 17.13 5.44 6.14
CA ASP A 72 15.95 4.97 6.87
C ASP A 72 15.14 6.13 7.45
N ARG A 73 15.83 7.10 8.08
CA ARG A 73 15.20 8.31 8.60
C ARG A 73 14.56 9.16 7.51
N TYR A 74 15.15 9.20 6.32
CA TYR A 74 14.60 9.90 5.18
C TYR A 74 13.33 9.22 4.67
N LEU A 75 13.40 7.92 4.45
CA LEU A 75 12.27 7.11 3.95
C LEU A 75 11.13 7.01 4.96
N SER A 76 11.40 7.11 6.26
CA SER A 76 10.37 7.10 7.32
C SER A 76 9.38 8.28 7.23
N ARG A 77 9.71 9.31 6.44
CA ARG A 77 8.82 10.44 6.12
C ARG A 77 7.72 10.07 5.13
N TYR A 78 7.88 8.93 4.43
CA TYR A 78 6.91 8.48 3.43
C TYR A 78 5.90 7.52 4.02
N ARG A 79 4.68 7.64 3.50
CA ARG A 79 3.55 6.77 3.78
C ARG A 79 2.99 6.24 2.49
N ILE A 80 2.55 4.97 2.51
CA ILE A 80 2.21 4.25 1.30
C ILE A 80 0.88 3.54 1.51
N LEU A 81 -0.13 3.97 0.76
CA LEU A 81 -1.43 3.32 0.75
C LEU A 81 -1.56 2.46 -0.49
N SER A 82 -1.57 1.15 -0.28
CA SER A 82 -1.66 0.15 -1.35
C SER A 82 -3.10 -0.27 -1.61
N PHE A 83 -3.42 -0.36 -2.88
CA PHE A 83 -4.65 -0.92 -3.42
C PHE A 83 -4.34 -2.02 -4.43
N SER A 84 -5.32 -2.82 -4.79
CA SER A 84 -5.27 -3.70 -5.95
C SER A 84 -6.20 -3.19 -7.04
N SER A 85 -5.92 -3.47 -8.29
CA SER A 85 -6.88 -3.26 -9.39
C SER A 85 -7.80 -4.45 -9.63
N VAL A 86 -7.75 -5.51 -8.80
CA VAL A 86 -8.56 -6.72 -8.94
C VAL A 86 -9.29 -7.09 -7.66
N ALA A 87 -10.59 -7.41 -7.78
CA ALA A 87 -11.46 -7.77 -6.66
C ALA A 87 -11.54 -9.27 -6.38
N ASN A 88 -11.24 -10.11 -7.37
CA ASN A 88 -11.56 -11.54 -7.34
C ASN A 88 -10.34 -12.45 -7.32
N SER A 89 -9.18 -11.96 -6.90
CA SER A 89 -7.97 -12.76 -6.74
C SER A 89 -8.04 -13.64 -5.48
N PRO A 90 -8.07 -14.98 -5.60
CA PRO A 90 -8.06 -15.87 -4.44
C PRO A 90 -6.84 -15.65 -3.52
N LEU A 91 -5.68 -15.30 -4.10
CA LEU A 91 -4.47 -15.00 -3.33
C LEU A 91 -4.64 -13.73 -2.51
N MET A 92 -5.26 -12.68 -3.07
CA MET A 92 -5.55 -11.46 -2.32
C MET A 92 -6.51 -11.71 -1.16
N TRP A 93 -7.55 -12.52 -1.37
CA TRP A 93 -8.46 -12.91 -0.30
C TRP A 93 -7.78 -13.77 0.77
N ALA A 94 -6.85 -14.64 0.37
CA ALA A 94 -6.10 -15.47 1.31
C ALA A 94 -5.16 -14.64 2.18
N HIS A 95 -4.37 -13.76 1.57
CA HIS A 95 -3.30 -13.03 2.26
C HIS A 95 -3.79 -11.78 2.99
N TYR A 96 -4.73 -11.03 2.39
CA TYR A 96 -5.11 -9.68 2.85
C TYR A 96 -6.51 -9.58 3.43
N ALA A 97 -7.34 -10.61 3.29
CA ALA A 97 -8.68 -10.68 3.87
C ALA A 97 -8.88 -11.91 4.77
N ASN A 98 -7.84 -12.33 5.49
CA ASN A 98 -7.87 -13.42 6.45
C ASN A 98 -8.54 -14.70 5.90
N GLY A 99 -8.18 -15.10 4.67
CA GLY A 99 -8.72 -16.29 4.04
C GLY A 99 -10.26 -16.25 3.86
N TYR A 100 -10.78 -15.13 3.36
CA TYR A 100 -12.21 -14.84 3.20
C TYR A 100 -12.99 -14.59 4.51
N CYS A 101 -12.29 -14.38 5.66
CA CYS A 101 -12.88 -13.86 6.90
C CYS A 101 -12.66 -12.35 7.03
N GLY A 102 -12.78 -11.61 5.93
CA GLY A 102 -12.56 -10.18 5.85
C GLY A 102 -13.48 -9.55 4.82
N CYS A 103 -13.12 -8.35 4.40
CA CYS A 103 -13.83 -7.62 3.35
C CYS A 103 -12.85 -6.98 2.36
N CYS A 104 -13.41 -6.47 1.27
CA CYS A 104 -12.71 -5.65 0.31
C CYS A 104 -13.52 -4.37 0.07
N LEU A 105 -12.94 -3.23 0.40
CA LEU A 105 -13.49 -1.91 0.15
C LEU A 105 -13.22 -1.53 -1.30
N ILE A 106 -14.21 -0.95 -1.98
CA ILE A 106 -14.13 -0.56 -3.40
C ILE A 106 -14.17 0.96 -3.48
N PHE A 107 -13.09 1.55 -3.97
CA PHE A 107 -12.96 2.99 -4.15
C PHE A 107 -12.93 3.34 -5.64
N ARG A 108 -13.42 4.52 -6.02
CA ARG A 108 -13.17 5.10 -7.34
C ARG A 108 -11.76 5.68 -7.39
N ALA A 109 -11.07 5.47 -8.50
CA ALA A 109 -9.76 6.06 -8.77
C ALA A 109 -9.91 7.49 -9.32
N GLN A 110 -10.46 8.39 -8.50
CA GLN A 110 -10.69 9.80 -8.86
C GLN A 110 -10.40 10.69 -7.65
N GLU A 111 -10.33 11.99 -7.87
CA GLU A 111 -10.11 13.03 -6.85
C GLU A 111 -9.02 12.67 -5.83
N THR A 112 -9.39 12.14 -4.65
CA THR A 112 -8.47 11.76 -3.59
C THR A 112 -7.48 10.67 -4.03
N PHE A 113 -7.92 9.76 -4.89
CA PHE A 113 -7.13 8.62 -5.36
C PHE A 113 -6.66 8.74 -6.82
N ASN A 114 -6.65 9.94 -7.39
CA ASN A 114 -6.21 10.18 -8.77
C ASN A 114 -4.69 10.11 -8.96
N GLU A 115 -3.92 10.21 -7.88
CA GLU A 115 -2.45 10.19 -7.90
C GLU A 115 -1.87 8.79 -7.62
N VAL A 116 -2.70 7.75 -7.54
CA VAL A 116 -2.19 6.39 -7.40
C VAL A 116 -1.37 5.97 -8.62
N LEU A 117 -0.27 5.29 -8.38
CA LEU A 117 0.66 4.82 -9.40
C LEU A 117 0.73 3.29 -9.41
N PRO A 118 0.87 2.66 -10.58
CA PRO A 118 1.01 1.21 -10.67
C PRO A 118 2.37 0.76 -10.17
N VAL A 119 2.41 -0.35 -9.44
CA VAL A 119 3.65 -1.02 -9.05
C VAL A 119 4.25 -1.73 -10.26
N VAL A 120 5.55 -1.57 -10.44
CA VAL A 120 6.35 -2.23 -11.48
C VAL A 120 6.94 -3.51 -10.91
N TYR A 121 6.52 -4.63 -11.45
CA TYR A 121 7.02 -5.95 -11.02
C TYR A 121 8.26 -6.35 -11.80
N THR A 122 9.37 -6.54 -11.11
CA THR A 122 10.66 -6.84 -11.71
C THR A 122 11.49 -7.78 -10.84
N ASP A 123 12.34 -8.60 -11.47
CA ASP A 123 13.37 -9.37 -10.79
C ASP A 123 14.72 -8.63 -10.78
N ILE A 124 14.77 -7.47 -11.44
CA ILE A 124 15.95 -6.64 -11.47
C ILE A 124 15.97 -5.82 -10.20
N GLN A 125 17.01 -5.98 -9.40
CA GLN A 125 17.25 -5.13 -8.25
C GLN A 125 17.64 -3.74 -8.74
N MET A 126 16.85 -2.72 -8.39
CA MET A 126 17.25 -1.34 -8.63
C MET A 126 18.36 -0.96 -7.65
N SER A 127 19.51 -0.57 -8.19
CA SER A 127 20.58 0.06 -7.44
C SER A 127 20.65 1.53 -7.87
N ILE A 128 20.54 2.43 -6.92
CA ILE A 128 20.82 3.85 -7.15
C ILE A 128 22.29 4.02 -6.79
N HIS A 129 23.10 4.43 -7.76
CA HIS A 129 24.53 4.63 -7.54
C HIS A 129 24.81 6.02 -6.99
N GLU A 130 25.89 6.14 -6.20
CA GLU A 130 26.34 7.42 -5.64
C GLU A 130 26.54 8.49 -6.75
N ASP A 131 27.03 8.10 -7.91
CA ASP A 131 27.21 8.96 -9.07
C ASP A 131 25.91 9.58 -9.61
N ASP A 132 24.76 8.92 -9.40
CA ASP A 132 23.45 9.42 -9.82
C ASP A 132 23.00 10.59 -8.96
N PHE A 133 23.41 10.63 -7.67
CA PHE A 133 23.18 11.75 -6.78
C PHE A 133 24.15 12.92 -6.99
N ILE A 134 25.42 12.63 -7.30
CA ILE A 134 26.45 13.65 -7.50
C ILE A 134 26.24 14.41 -8.81
N SER A 135 25.59 13.79 -9.78
CA SER A 135 25.40 14.36 -11.13
C SER A 135 24.18 15.27 -11.28
N ASP A 136 23.47 15.63 -10.20
CA ASP A 136 22.16 16.33 -10.22
C ASP A 136 21.13 15.66 -11.15
N LYS A 137 21.31 14.40 -11.44
CA LYS A 137 20.52 13.65 -12.40
C LYS A 137 19.23 13.09 -11.79
N TYR A 138 19.23 12.95 -10.47
CA TYR A 138 18.10 12.49 -9.70
C TYR A 138 17.94 13.33 -8.42
N ASP A 139 16.76 13.86 -8.21
CA ASP A 139 16.36 14.35 -6.90
C ASP A 139 16.22 13.15 -5.94
N VAL A 140 16.70 13.31 -4.71
CA VAL A 140 16.61 12.27 -3.67
C VAL A 140 15.15 11.90 -3.40
N ASP A 141 14.23 12.86 -3.50
CA ASP A 141 12.80 12.63 -3.34
C ASP A 141 12.22 11.80 -4.47
N ASP A 142 12.58 12.07 -5.72
CA ASP A 142 12.15 11.31 -6.87
C ASP A 142 12.67 9.87 -6.80
N ALA A 143 13.93 9.69 -6.43
CA ALA A 143 14.52 8.36 -6.26
C ALA A 143 13.84 7.56 -5.13
N ALA A 144 13.53 8.21 -4.01
CA ALA A 144 12.81 7.58 -2.90
C ALA A 144 11.38 7.21 -3.32
N HIS A 145 10.68 8.13 -3.97
CA HIS A 145 9.33 7.91 -4.47
C HIS A 145 9.30 6.72 -5.46
N ASP A 146 10.18 6.73 -6.44
CA ASP A 146 10.26 5.67 -7.44
C ASP A 146 10.60 4.32 -6.82
N SER A 147 11.47 4.30 -5.79
CA SER A 147 11.84 3.07 -5.10
C SER A 147 10.64 2.34 -4.47
N PHE A 148 9.60 3.09 -4.07
CA PHE A 148 8.37 2.51 -3.54
C PHE A 148 7.44 1.95 -4.62
N LEU A 149 7.75 2.11 -5.90
CA LEU A 149 6.95 1.58 -7.01
C LEU A 149 7.49 0.26 -7.58
N PHE A 150 8.59 -0.26 -7.05
CA PHE A 150 9.16 -1.53 -7.51
C PHE A 150 8.88 -2.66 -6.53
N LYS A 151 8.56 -3.84 -7.08
CA LYS A 151 8.28 -5.05 -6.32
C LYS A 151 8.73 -6.29 -7.08
N LYS A 152 9.05 -7.37 -6.37
CA LYS A 152 9.41 -8.64 -6.99
C LYS A 152 8.23 -9.23 -7.78
N LYS A 153 8.53 -9.93 -8.88
CA LYS A 153 7.53 -10.56 -9.74
C LYS A 153 6.67 -11.59 -9.02
N ASP A 154 7.15 -12.22 -7.96
CA ASP A 154 6.38 -13.15 -7.15
C ASP A 154 5.09 -12.53 -6.59
N TRP A 155 5.07 -11.20 -6.42
CA TRP A 155 3.93 -10.43 -5.94
C TRP A 155 3.03 -9.88 -7.06
N ALA A 156 3.30 -10.19 -8.33
CA ALA A 156 2.55 -9.61 -9.46
C ALA A 156 1.05 -9.91 -9.45
N TYR A 157 0.63 -10.97 -8.73
CA TYR A 157 -0.79 -11.30 -8.53
C TYR A 157 -1.58 -10.24 -7.77
N GLU A 158 -0.90 -9.33 -7.06
CA GLU A 158 -1.54 -8.25 -6.32
C GLU A 158 -2.10 -7.16 -7.23
N ASN A 159 -1.54 -7.00 -8.44
CA ASN A 159 -1.91 -5.91 -9.36
C ASN A 159 -2.00 -4.57 -8.63
N GLU A 160 -0.93 -4.26 -7.89
CA GLU A 160 -0.90 -3.20 -6.87
C GLU A 160 -0.81 -1.81 -7.49
N TRP A 161 -1.51 -0.87 -6.86
CA TRP A 161 -1.45 0.58 -7.09
C TRP A 161 -1.19 1.27 -5.76
N ARG A 162 -0.32 2.27 -5.77
CA ARG A 162 0.11 2.97 -4.55
C ARG A 162 -0.15 4.47 -4.60
N LEU A 163 -0.75 4.98 -3.53
CA LEU A 163 -0.69 6.40 -3.20
C LEU A 163 0.50 6.58 -2.26
N ILE A 164 1.46 7.43 -2.66
CA ILE A 164 2.66 7.72 -1.90
C ILE A 164 2.58 9.16 -1.43
N GLN A 165 2.67 9.38 -0.12
CA GLN A 165 2.62 10.69 0.49
C GLN A 165 3.85 10.93 1.37
N LYS A 166 4.35 12.16 1.37
CA LYS A 166 5.47 12.61 2.20
C LYS A 166 4.97 13.51 3.32
N GLU A 167 5.50 13.32 4.53
CA GLU A 167 5.18 14.16 5.72
C GLU A 167 3.70 14.18 6.13
N ASP A 168 2.98 13.12 5.86
CA ASP A 168 1.56 13.00 6.17
C ASP A 168 1.32 12.51 7.61
N PRO A 169 0.24 12.97 8.29
CA PRO A 169 -0.12 12.53 9.65
C PRO A 169 -0.54 11.06 9.75
N GLY A 170 -0.67 10.35 8.64
CA GLY A 170 -0.98 8.93 8.58
C GLY A 170 -2.46 8.62 8.38
N TYR A 171 -3.31 9.61 8.20
CA TYR A 171 -4.72 9.44 7.86
C TYR A 171 -5.08 10.33 6.69
N LEU A 172 -5.76 9.74 5.70
CA LEU A 172 -6.26 10.41 4.51
C LEU A 172 -7.78 10.46 4.57
N THR A 173 -8.33 11.67 4.52
CA THR A 173 -9.77 11.86 4.33
C THR A 173 -10.11 11.75 2.86
N TYR A 174 -11.18 11.03 2.54
CA TYR A 174 -11.68 10.88 1.17
C TYR A 174 -13.14 11.30 1.07
N ASN A 175 -13.61 11.58 -0.16
CA ASN A 175 -14.99 11.99 -0.35
C ASN A 175 -15.95 10.80 -0.22
N SER A 176 -17.12 11.02 0.36
CA SER A 176 -18.09 9.97 0.67
C SER A 176 -18.58 9.17 -0.54
N ASP A 177 -18.54 9.77 -1.73
CA ASP A 177 -18.92 9.12 -2.99
C ASP A 177 -17.78 8.34 -3.66
N GLU A 178 -16.56 8.41 -3.12
CA GLU A 178 -15.43 7.63 -3.59
C GLU A 178 -15.46 6.18 -3.09
N LEU A 179 -16.02 5.91 -1.92
CA LEU A 179 -16.27 4.54 -1.44
C LEU A 179 -17.61 4.05 -2.03
N VAL A 180 -17.53 3.20 -3.04
CA VAL A 180 -18.72 2.79 -3.81
C VAL A 180 -19.25 1.41 -3.43
N GLY A 181 -18.48 0.61 -2.72
CA GLY A 181 -18.94 -0.72 -2.33
C GLY A 181 -18.06 -1.44 -1.33
N VAL A 182 -18.61 -2.52 -0.79
CA VAL A 182 -17.91 -3.47 0.08
C VAL A 182 -18.22 -4.89 -0.38
N LEU A 183 -17.18 -5.67 -0.67
CA LEU A 183 -17.32 -7.10 -0.86
C LEU A 183 -17.06 -7.80 0.48
N ILE A 184 -17.96 -8.68 0.88
CA ILE A 184 -17.84 -9.43 2.12
C ILE A 184 -17.42 -10.87 1.80
N GLY A 185 -16.33 -11.30 2.43
CA GLY A 185 -15.85 -12.67 2.28
C GLY A 185 -16.84 -13.69 2.83
N HIS A 186 -17.07 -14.76 2.10
CA HIS A 186 -18.11 -15.76 2.40
C HIS A 186 -17.94 -16.47 3.76
N LYS A 187 -16.74 -16.45 4.36
CA LYS A 187 -16.53 -17.01 5.69
C LYS A 187 -16.91 -16.02 6.80
N LEU A 188 -16.81 -14.71 6.56
CA LEU A 188 -17.25 -13.69 7.50
C LEU A 188 -18.76 -13.77 7.76
N GLU A 189 -19.55 -14.06 6.74
CA GLU A 189 -21.00 -14.28 6.88
C GLU A 189 -21.34 -15.42 7.85
N LYS A 190 -20.57 -16.51 7.79
CA LYS A 190 -20.83 -17.70 8.65
C LYS A 190 -20.65 -17.42 10.12
N ILE A 191 -19.81 -16.45 10.49
CA ILE A 191 -19.61 -16.04 11.89
C ILE A 191 -20.55 -14.90 12.32
N GLY A 192 -21.45 -14.45 11.45
CA GLY A 192 -22.51 -13.49 11.77
C GLY A 192 -22.05 -12.02 11.88
N GLN A 193 -20.79 -11.73 11.63
CA GLN A 193 -20.24 -10.36 11.70
C GLN A 193 -20.67 -9.45 10.55
N ASN A 194 -21.20 -10.01 9.46
CA ASN A 194 -21.68 -9.24 8.30
C ASN A 194 -22.84 -8.29 8.60
N LYS A 195 -23.61 -8.53 9.70
CA LYS A 195 -24.74 -7.68 10.09
C LYS A 195 -24.33 -6.23 10.38
N SER A 196 -23.10 -6.01 10.80
CA SER A 196 -22.58 -4.68 11.08
C SER A 196 -22.47 -3.80 9.83
N PHE A 197 -22.31 -4.40 8.64
CA PHE A 197 -22.23 -3.69 7.37
C PHE A 197 -23.60 -3.25 6.83
N ASN A 198 -24.71 -3.81 7.31
CA ASN A 198 -26.07 -3.47 6.86
C ASN A 198 -26.48 -2.02 7.18
N ARG A 199 -25.69 -1.31 7.97
CA ARG A 199 -25.94 0.10 8.34
C ARG A 199 -25.26 1.09 7.38
N VAL A 200 -24.44 0.59 6.47
CA VAL A 200 -23.63 1.42 5.58
C VAL A 200 -24.39 1.67 4.29
N GLY A 201 -24.47 2.93 3.88
CA GLY A 201 -25.16 3.36 2.66
C GLY A 201 -24.46 3.00 1.34
N VAL A 202 -23.48 2.09 1.37
CA VAL A 202 -22.73 1.59 0.20
C VAL A 202 -23.25 0.24 -0.27
N MET A 203 -23.03 -0.06 -1.54
CA MET A 203 -23.42 -1.35 -2.12
C MET A 203 -22.63 -2.48 -1.47
N ILE A 204 -23.35 -3.45 -0.87
CA ILE A 204 -22.75 -4.64 -0.28
C ILE A 204 -22.96 -5.81 -1.22
N SER A 205 -21.89 -6.49 -1.60
CA SER A 205 -21.90 -7.67 -2.46
C SER A 205 -21.10 -8.81 -1.82
N ARG A 206 -21.21 -10.00 -2.39
CA ARG A 206 -20.51 -11.21 -1.92
C ARG A 206 -19.32 -11.51 -2.82
N ALA A 207 -18.25 -11.94 -2.21
CA ALA A 207 -17.05 -12.45 -2.89
C ALA A 207 -16.97 -13.98 -2.80
#